data_86f3d6b72bfd0951be82f777a7262d8a
#
_entry.id   86f3d6b72bfd0951be82f777a7262d8a
#
_cell.length_a   1.000
_cell.length_b   1.000
_cell.length_c   1.000
_cell.angle_alpha   90.00
_cell.angle_beta   90.00
_cell.angle_gamma   90.00
#
_symmetry.space_group_name_H-M   'P 1'
#
loop_
_entity.id
_entity.type
_entity.pdbx_description
1 polymer ?
#
loop_
_entity_poly.entity_id
_entity_poly.type
_entity_poly.pdbx_seq_one_letter_code
_entity_poly.pdbx_strand_id
1 'polypeptide(L)'
;MKSSRSRSRNKNRNNTRPSGGNIVNRVFDSSGPEGKVRGTPQQIVEKYTQMHRDSLLARDSVNSENFAQHAEHYTRLLAEAQKEIDAKREEQEQQNRERQIERDRERNERLKAQEEAA
;
A
#
# COMPACT_ATOMS: atom_id res chain seq x y z
N MET A 1 7.23 19.64 29.73
CA MET A 1 6.96 19.48 29.30
C MET A 1 6.72 19.22 28.53
N LYS A 2 6.45 19.26 28.58
CA LYS A 2 6.08 19.04 27.98
C LYS A 2 6.17 18.74 27.04
N SER A 3 6.22 18.87 26.65
CA SER A 3 6.27 18.67 25.58
C SER A 3 6.35 17.59 24.96
N SER A 4 6.75 16.99 25.29
CA SER A 4 6.86 15.76 24.82
C SER A 4 5.78 15.28 24.01
N ARG A 5 4.78 15.51 24.40
CA ARG A 5 3.68 15.10 23.73
C ARG A 5 3.68 15.49 22.32
N SER A 6 4.28 16.52 22.04
CA SER A 6 4.17 16.95 20.68
C SER A 6 4.79 16.01 19.73
N ARG A 7 5.73 15.25 20.15
CA ARG A 7 6.34 14.39 19.25
C ARG A 7 5.52 13.31 18.71
N SER A 8 4.77 12.69 19.50
CA SER A 8 3.98 11.61 19.02
C SER A 8 3.00 12.06 18.01
N ARG A 9 2.61 13.27 18.13
CA ARG A 9 1.66 13.77 17.19
C ARG A 9 2.19 13.86 15.81
N ASN A 10 3.42 14.18 15.67
CA ASN A 10 4.00 14.29 14.37
C ASN A 10 3.88 13.03 13.59
N LYS A 11 4.02 11.93 14.26
CA LYS A 11 3.89 10.68 13.58
C LYS A 11 2.51 10.49 13.07
N ASN A 12 1.56 10.89 13.80
CA ASN A 12 0.20 10.75 13.38
C ASN A 12 -0.10 11.50 12.12
N ARG A 13 0.55 12.60 11.95
CA ARG A 13 0.30 13.36 10.75
C ARG A 13 0.70 12.63 9.51
N ASN A 14 1.72 11.86 9.59
CA ASN A 14 2.11 11.09 8.45
C ASN A 14 1.02 10.15 8.02
N ASN A 15 0.21 9.75 8.96
CA ASN A 15 -0.86 8.83 8.67
C ASN A 15 -2.02 9.49 7.96
N THR A 16 -2.07 10.82 7.97
CA THR A 16 -3.16 11.48 7.29
C THR A 16 -3.05 11.35 5.80
N ARG A 17 -1.88 11.00 5.31
CA ARG A 17 -1.70 10.79 3.90
C ARG A 17 -1.26 9.37 3.67
N PRO A 18 -2.20 8.45 3.57
CA PRO A 18 -1.84 7.06 3.42
C PRO A 18 -1.16 6.79 2.09
N SER A 19 -0.11 6.02 2.15
CA SER A 19 0.55 5.55 0.96
C SER A 19 0.02 4.16 0.66
N GLY A 20 0.38 3.61 -0.50
CA GLY A 20 -0.05 2.27 -0.86
C GLY A 20 0.27 1.25 0.21
N GLY A 21 1.46 1.34 0.80
CA GLY A 21 1.86 0.42 1.84
C GLY A 21 1.00 0.52 3.08
N ASN A 22 0.65 1.75 3.45
CA ASN A 22 -0.22 1.96 4.60
C ASN A 22 -1.62 1.44 4.37
N ILE A 23 -2.13 1.64 3.17
CA ILE A 23 -3.46 1.18 2.84
C ILE A 23 -3.55 -0.33 2.95
N VAL A 24 -2.56 -1.04 2.44
CA VAL A 24 -2.56 -2.50 2.46
C VAL A 24 -2.57 -3.04 3.89
N ASN A 25 -1.87 -2.37 4.80
CA ASN A 25 -1.74 -2.85 6.17
C ASN A 25 -2.70 -2.19 7.15
N ARG A 26 -3.43 -1.21 6.69
CA ARG A 26 -4.31 -0.46 7.57
C ARG A 26 -5.59 -1.22 7.84
N VAL A 27 -6.08 -1.12 9.08
CA VAL A 27 -7.35 -1.73 9.45
C VAL A 27 -8.48 -0.76 9.15
N PHE A 28 -9.48 -1.24 8.43
CA PHE A 28 -10.64 -0.45 8.07
C PHE A 28 -11.90 -1.05 8.71
N ASP A 29 -12.87 -0.20 8.95
CA ASP A 29 -14.20 -0.62 9.37
C ASP A 29 -15.15 -0.38 8.21
N SER A 30 -15.87 -1.40 7.83
CA SER A 30 -16.86 -1.29 6.77
C SER A 30 -18.22 -1.67 7.31
N SER A 31 -19.22 -0.85 7.02
CA SER A 31 -20.59 -1.16 7.41
C SER A 31 -21.28 -1.85 6.26
N GLY A 32 -21.59 -3.11 6.44
CA GLY A 32 -22.29 -3.89 5.43
C GLY A 32 -23.69 -4.25 5.87
N PRO A 33 -24.43 -4.96 5.02
CA PRO A 33 -25.81 -5.34 5.34
C PRO A 33 -25.94 -6.17 6.60
N GLU A 34 -24.95 -6.96 6.92
CA GLU A 34 -25.01 -7.82 8.09
C GLU A 34 -24.18 -7.32 9.26
N GLY A 35 -23.80 -6.06 9.24
CA GLY A 35 -23.04 -5.47 10.32
C GLY A 35 -21.68 -5.02 9.87
N LYS A 36 -20.83 -4.69 10.83
CA LYS A 36 -19.52 -4.17 10.52
C LYS A 36 -18.52 -5.27 10.21
N VAL A 37 -17.75 -5.05 9.16
CA VAL A 37 -16.64 -5.92 8.80
C VAL A 37 -15.37 -5.13 9.04
N ARG A 38 -14.48 -5.69 9.83
CA ARG A 38 -13.26 -5.00 10.18
C ARG A 38 -12.04 -5.82 9.83
N GLY A 39 -11.00 -5.13 9.35
CA GLY A 39 -9.76 -5.78 9.00
C GLY A 39 -9.01 -4.99 7.96
N THR A 40 -7.92 -5.58 7.46
CA THR A 40 -7.20 -4.99 6.34
C THR A 40 -8.07 -5.12 5.10
N PRO A 41 -7.82 -4.32 4.05
CA PRO A 41 -8.61 -4.42 2.83
C PRO A 41 -8.69 -5.83 2.27
N GLN A 42 -7.60 -6.57 2.32
CA GLN A 42 -7.59 -7.94 1.86
C GLN A 42 -8.54 -8.81 2.65
N GLN A 43 -8.53 -8.68 3.97
CA GLN A 43 -9.42 -9.45 4.83
C GLN A 43 -10.86 -9.08 4.60
N ILE A 44 -11.12 -7.80 4.38
CA ILE A 44 -12.47 -7.32 4.11
C ILE A 44 -12.97 -7.88 2.78
N VAL A 45 -12.15 -7.89 1.76
CA VAL A 45 -12.52 -8.46 0.47
C VAL A 45 -12.87 -9.94 0.62
N GLU A 46 -12.07 -10.67 1.36
CA GLU A 46 -12.31 -12.10 1.58
C GLU A 46 -13.64 -12.33 2.28
N LYS A 47 -13.93 -11.54 3.30
CA LYS A 47 -15.18 -11.66 4.03
C LYS A 47 -16.39 -11.34 3.18
N TYR A 48 -16.32 -10.25 2.44
CA TYR A 48 -17.45 -9.89 1.57
C TYR A 48 -17.62 -10.86 0.43
N THR A 49 -16.54 -11.42 -0.08
CA THR A 49 -16.64 -12.45 -1.12
C THR A 49 -17.35 -13.68 -0.59
N GLN A 50 -17.02 -14.08 0.64
CA GLN A 50 -17.67 -15.22 1.26
C GLN A 50 -19.15 -14.94 1.50
N MET A 51 -19.46 -13.77 2.03
CA MET A 51 -20.85 -13.38 2.27
C MET A 51 -21.64 -13.31 0.96
N HIS A 52 -20.99 -12.85 -0.08
CA HIS A 52 -21.61 -12.78 -1.39
C HIS A 52 -22.00 -14.19 -1.88
N ARG A 53 -21.10 -15.13 -1.75
CA ARG A 53 -21.38 -16.51 -2.13
C ARG A 53 -22.53 -17.10 -1.31
N ASP A 54 -22.50 -16.86 -0.02
CA ASP A 54 -23.55 -17.35 0.87
C ASP A 54 -24.89 -16.75 0.50
N SER A 55 -24.91 -15.46 0.15
CA SER A 55 -26.14 -14.79 -0.27
C SER A 55 -26.67 -15.37 -1.58
N LEU A 56 -25.80 -15.67 -2.50
CA LEU A 56 -26.23 -16.27 -3.77
C LEU A 56 -26.87 -17.63 -3.52
N LEU A 57 -26.31 -18.42 -2.64
CA LEU A 57 -26.86 -19.72 -2.31
C LEU A 57 -28.21 -19.59 -1.63
N ALA A 58 -28.36 -18.55 -0.81
CA ALA A 58 -29.62 -18.30 -0.13
C ALA A 58 -30.64 -17.55 -1.00
N ARG A 59 -30.24 -17.20 -2.22
CA ARG A 59 -31.07 -16.48 -3.16
C ARG A 59 -31.50 -15.10 -2.66
N ASP A 60 -30.63 -14.48 -1.91
CA ASP A 60 -30.84 -13.13 -1.42
C ASP A 60 -30.15 -12.16 -2.34
N SER A 61 -30.84 -11.76 -3.41
CA SER A 61 -30.23 -10.96 -4.45
C SER A 61 -29.84 -9.56 -3.98
N VAL A 62 -30.59 -8.98 -3.08
CA VAL A 62 -30.30 -7.62 -2.60
C VAL A 62 -29.01 -7.61 -1.80
N ASN A 63 -28.87 -8.51 -0.84
CA ASN A 63 -27.67 -8.56 -0.03
C ASN A 63 -26.48 -9.03 -0.84
N SER A 64 -26.69 -9.97 -1.77
CA SER A 64 -25.61 -10.46 -2.58
C SER A 64 -24.99 -9.33 -3.41
N GLU A 65 -25.83 -8.45 -3.94
CA GLU A 65 -25.34 -7.31 -4.71
C GLU A 65 -24.59 -6.33 -3.81
N ASN A 66 -25.11 -6.07 -2.62
CA ASN A 66 -24.42 -5.20 -1.66
C ASN A 66 -23.04 -5.74 -1.28
N PHE A 67 -22.98 -7.03 -1.02
CA PHE A 67 -21.69 -7.65 -0.69
C PHE A 67 -20.72 -7.57 -1.87
N ALA A 68 -21.22 -7.79 -3.08
CA ALA A 68 -20.37 -7.69 -4.26
C ALA A 68 -19.83 -6.27 -4.43
N GLN A 69 -20.64 -5.26 -4.18
CA GLN A 69 -20.18 -3.88 -4.29
C GLN A 69 -19.11 -3.54 -3.25
N HIS A 70 -19.30 -3.99 -2.03
CA HIS A 70 -18.29 -3.77 -0.99
C HIS A 70 -16.98 -4.48 -1.33
N ALA A 71 -17.07 -5.72 -1.79
CA ALA A 71 -15.89 -6.46 -2.19
C ALA A 71 -15.16 -5.75 -3.32
N GLU A 72 -15.92 -5.26 -4.29
CA GLU A 72 -15.32 -4.54 -5.42
C GLU A 72 -14.63 -3.27 -4.98
N HIS A 73 -15.27 -2.52 -4.09
CA HIS A 73 -14.68 -1.29 -3.58
C HIS A 73 -13.30 -1.53 -2.96
N TYR A 74 -13.21 -2.52 -2.10
CA TYR A 74 -11.93 -2.81 -1.44
C TYR A 74 -10.94 -3.48 -2.37
N THR A 75 -11.41 -4.21 -3.35
CA THR A 75 -10.53 -4.78 -4.37
C THR A 75 -9.88 -3.66 -5.19
N ARG A 76 -10.65 -2.64 -5.54
CA ARG A 76 -10.09 -1.49 -6.24
C ARG A 76 -9.08 -0.74 -5.38
N LEU A 77 -9.42 -0.57 -4.11
CA LEU A 77 -8.52 0.11 -3.19
C LEU A 77 -7.18 -0.62 -3.12
N LEU A 78 -7.23 -1.93 -3.04
CA LEU A 78 -6.01 -2.74 -3.03
C LEU A 78 -5.24 -2.62 -4.33
N ALA A 79 -5.94 -2.63 -5.46
CA ALA A 79 -5.27 -2.54 -6.76
C ALA A 79 -4.56 -1.20 -6.91
N GLU A 80 -5.20 -0.12 -6.48
CA GLU A 80 -4.56 1.19 -6.53
C GLU A 80 -3.38 1.28 -5.60
N ALA A 81 -3.52 0.72 -4.40
CA ALA A 81 -2.42 0.70 -3.45
C ALA A 81 -1.23 -0.08 -4.00
N GLN A 82 -1.51 -1.20 -4.64
CA GLN A 82 -0.46 -2.03 -5.21
C GLN A 82 0.26 -1.31 -6.34
N LYS A 83 -0.47 -0.56 -7.14
CA LYS A 83 0.13 0.25 -8.20
C LYS A 83 1.09 1.29 -7.63
N GLU A 84 0.70 1.93 -6.55
CA GLU A 84 1.56 2.91 -5.91
C GLU A 84 2.83 2.27 -5.35
N ILE A 85 2.68 1.11 -4.74
CA ILE A 85 3.82 0.39 -4.19
C ILE A 85 4.77 0.00 -5.31
N ASP A 86 4.23 -0.53 -6.39
CA ASP A 86 5.05 -0.95 -7.52
C ASP A 86 5.75 0.22 -8.19
N ALA A 87 5.06 1.34 -8.33
CA ALA A 87 5.63 2.53 -8.93
C ALA A 87 6.79 3.06 -8.08
N LYS A 88 6.60 3.10 -6.77
CA LYS A 88 7.66 3.56 -5.87
C LYS A 88 8.85 2.62 -5.89
N ARG A 89 8.59 1.34 -5.97
CA ARG A 89 9.66 0.36 -6.01
C ARG A 89 10.48 0.52 -7.28
N GLU A 90 9.81 0.68 -8.42
CA GLU A 90 10.50 0.88 -9.68
C GLU A 90 11.34 2.14 -9.67
N GLU A 91 10.76 3.22 -9.15
CA GLU A 91 11.47 4.48 -9.06
C GLU A 91 12.71 4.35 -8.20
N GLN A 92 12.57 3.67 -7.07
CA GLN A 92 13.67 3.47 -6.16
C GLN A 92 14.77 2.60 -6.77
N GLU A 93 14.38 1.54 -7.46
CA GLU A 93 15.33 0.68 -8.14
C GLU A 93 16.08 1.43 -9.22
N GLN A 94 15.37 2.27 -9.95
CA GLN A 94 15.99 3.08 -10.99
C GLN A 94 16.98 4.06 -10.41
N GLN A 95 16.62 4.73 -9.33
CA GLN A 95 17.52 5.65 -8.66
C GLN A 95 18.76 4.93 -8.13
N ASN A 96 18.57 3.75 -7.58
CA ASN A 96 19.69 2.96 -7.08
C ASN A 96 20.62 2.55 -8.20
N ARG A 97 20.07 2.18 -9.33
CA ARG A 97 20.87 1.82 -10.49
C ARG A 97 21.67 3.01 -11.01
N GLU A 98 21.02 4.16 -11.08
CA GLU A 98 21.71 5.36 -11.53
C GLU A 98 22.85 5.73 -10.60
N ARG A 99 22.62 5.62 -9.30
CA ARG A 99 23.66 5.90 -8.33
C ARG A 99 24.82 4.92 -8.45
N GLN A 100 24.51 3.68 -8.71
CA GLN A 100 25.54 2.67 -8.87
C GLN A 100 26.38 2.93 -10.10
N ILE A 101 25.73 3.27 -11.19
CA ILE A 101 26.44 3.60 -12.44
C ILE A 101 27.32 4.81 -12.23
N GLU A 102 26.82 5.81 -11.53
CA GLU A 102 27.60 7.01 -11.27
C GLU A 102 28.80 6.73 -10.40
N ARG A 103 28.63 5.92 -9.36
CA ARG A 103 29.74 5.54 -8.50
C ARG A 103 30.80 4.74 -9.26
N ASP A 104 30.36 3.84 -10.09
CA ASP A 104 31.29 3.05 -10.89
C ASP A 104 32.05 3.93 -11.86
N ARG A 105 31.39 4.90 -12.46
CA ARG A 105 32.03 5.82 -13.36
C ARG A 105 33.06 6.67 -12.64
N GLU A 106 32.73 7.20 -11.49
CA GLU A 106 33.66 7.98 -10.70
C GLU A 106 34.87 7.16 -10.28
N ARG A 107 34.62 5.92 -9.90
CA ARG A 107 35.70 5.04 -9.51
C ARG A 107 36.61 4.75 -10.66
N ASN A 108 36.08 4.50 -11.84
CA ASN A 108 36.85 4.24 -13.01
C ASN A 108 37.65 5.45 -13.42
N GLU A 109 37.05 6.63 -13.32
CA GLU A 109 37.78 7.87 -13.63
C GLU A 109 38.93 8.10 -12.68
N ARG A 110 38.73 7.81 -11.41
CA ARG A 110 39.77 7.94 -10.41
C ARG A 110 40.94 6.98 -10.68
N LEU A 111 40.60 5.74 -10.98
CA LEU A 111 41.61 4.74 -11.29
C LEU A 111 42.41 5.14 -12.52
N LYS A 112 41.71 5.64 -13.51
CA LYS A 112 42.37 6.08 -14.73
C LYS A 112 43.29 7.25 -14.47
N ALA A 113 42.85 8.19 -13.66
CA ALA A 113 43.68 9.32 -13.30
C ALA A 113 44.93 8.88 -12.54
N GLN A 114 44.79 7.89 -11.69
CA GLN A 114 45.92 7.37 -10.94
C GLN A 114 46.92 6.67 -11.87
N GLU A 115 46.42 5.93 -12.83
CA GLU A 115 47.28 5.27 -13.79
C GLU A 115 48.04 6.29 -14.64
N GLU A 116 47.36 7.35 -15.04
CA GLU A 116 48.00 8.38 -15.83
C GLU A 116 49.05 9.17 -15.04
N ALA A 117 48.80 9.31 -13.75
CA ALA A 117 49.71 10.04 -12.86
C ALA A 117 50.95 9.24 -12.52
N ALA A 118 50.89 7.91 -12.66
CA ALA A 118 52.01 7.05 -12.26
C ALA A 118 53.14 6.98 -13.31
#